data_68cd9903f43feb9c9a4dbf2c4aa92747
#
_entry.id   68cd9903f43feb9c9a4dbf2c4aa92747
#
_cell.length_a   1.000
_cell.length_b   1.000
_cell.length_c   1.000
_cell.angle_alpha   90.00
_cell.angle_beta   90.00
_cell.angle_gamma   90.00
#
_symmetry.space_group_name_H-M   'P 1'
#
loop_
_entity.id
_entity.type
_entity.pdbx_description
1 polymer ?
#
loop_
_entity_poly.entity_id
_entity_poly.type
_entity_poly.pdbx_seq_one_letter_code
_entity_poly.pdbx_strand_id
1 'polypeptide(L)'
;MRYEFISNNVIKSDNFLPPEKVDFIYADLLNTRKNFGIPRWSADNSQESEVQSFSQNCGNTDYWIGADNPEKIKAPNIKELHKYFFQQGLLLFIEESGKKSIYNMLYEYPLVWSIHVTAYNKGDYYSWHKDSRMTFKGVRANMFTFNYMLKSNSSSLKGGNLLVRDNGEHEIESRNNQLVIFPGFIPHAVTPMHAEKEVSFLEQRFSIQYWIGFKEE
;
A
#
# COMPACT_ATOMS: atom_id res chain seq x y z
N MET A 1 8.47 16.19 9.74
CA MET A 1 8.03 14.80 9.62
C MET A 1 8.72 13.99 10.70
N ARG A 2 8.04 13.09 11.37
CA ARG A 2 8.61 12.27 12.45
C ARG A 2 8.29 10.81 12.14
N TYR A 3 9.32 9.95 12.18
CA TYR A 3 9.18 8.51 12.03
C TYR A 3 9.23 7.82 13.39
N GLU A 4 8.49 6.72 13.49
CA GLU A 4 8.48 5.82 14.63
C GLU A 4 8.83 4.42 14.14
N PHE A 5 9.80 3.78 14.78
CA PHE A 5 10.11 2.37 14.53
C PHE A 5 9.08 1.49 15.24
N ILE A 6 8.36 0.69 14.48
CA ILE A 6 7.46 -0.35 15.00
C ILE A 6 8.27 -1.62 15.31
N SER A 7 9.26 -1.90 14.47
CA SER A 7 10.22 -2.98 14.60
C SER A 7 11.52 -2.59 13.88
N ASN A 8 12.48 -3.51 13.81
CA ASN A 8 13.77 -3.25 13.14
C ASN A 8 13.65 -2.93 11.65
N ASN A 9 12.58 -3.37 10.99
CA ASN A 9 12.39 -3.21 9.55
C ASN A 9 11.08 -2.50 9.19
N VAL A 10 10.31 -2.05 10.16
CA VAL A 10 9.01 -1.40 9.93
C VAL A 10 9.00 -0.05 10.58
N ILE A 11 8.78 0.99 9.79
CA ILE A 11 8.63 2.36 10.28
C ILE A 11 7.27 2.92 9.87
N LYS A 12 6.75 3.82 10.67
CA LYS A 12 5.56 4.62 10.33
C LYS A 12 5.80 6.11 10.51
N SER A 13 5.02 6.88 9.79
CA SER A 13 4.91 8.34 9.95
C SER A 13 3.46 8.75 9.91
N ASP A 14 2.99 9.38 10.96
CA ASP A 14 1.67 10.01 10.98
C ASP A 14 1.79 11.43 10.38
N ASN A 15 0.72 11.93 9.76
CA ASN A 15 0.69 13.21 9.07
C ASN A 15 1.82 13.35 8.01
N PHE A 16 1.96 12.31 7.19
CA PHE A 16 3.07 12.18 6.23
C PHE A 16 3.09 13.29 5.19
N LEU A 17 1.94 13.66 4.66
CA LEU A 17 1.82 14.73 3.66
C LEU A 17 1.25 16.01 4.28
N PRO A 18 1.56 17.17 3.70
CA PRO A 18 0.85 18.41 4.01
C PRO A 18 -0.66 18.26 3.74
N PRO A 19 -1.54 18.89 4.55
CA PRO A 19 -2.99 18.74 4.43
C PRO A 19 -3.53 19.02 3.01
N GLU A 20 -3.04 20.06 2.36
CA GLU A 20 -3.44 20.42 1.00
C GLU A 20 -3.13 19.34 -0.05
N LYS A 21 -2.08 18.54 0.19
CA LYS A 21 -1.76 17.39 -0.67
C LYS A 21 -2.71 16.23 -0.45
N VAL A 22 -3.16 16.04 0.76
CA VAL A 22 -4.18 15.02 1.10
C VAL A 22 -5.48 15.32 0.36
N ASP A 23 -5.91 16.59 0.34
CA ASP A 23 -7.12 17.02 -0.37
C ASP A 23 -7.05 16.75 -1.88
N PHE A 24 -5.89 17.00 -2.50
CA PHE A 24 -5.67 16.68 -3.91
C PHE A 24 -5.73 15.17 -4.20
N ILE A 25 -5.26 14.34 -3.26
CA ILE A 25 -5.37 12.88 -3.40
C ILE A 25 -6.83 12.43 -3.30
N TYR A 26 -7.62 12.98 -2.37
CA TYR A 26 -9.05 12.69 -2.31
C TYR A 26 -9.79 13.12 -3.59
N ALA A 27 -9.41 14.24 -4.19
CA ALA A 27 -9.95 14.65 -5.50
C ALA A 27 -9.61 13.63 -6.60
N ASP A 28 -8.37 13.14 -6.65
CA ASP A 28 -7.98 12.10 -7.60
C ASP A 28 -8.75 10.79 -7.38
N LEU A 29 -8.93 10.36 -6.11
CA LEU A 29 -9.73 9.18 -5.78
C LEU A 29 -11.16 9.31 -6.28
N LEU A 30 -11.79 10.47 -6.07
CA LEU A 30 -13.14 10.73 -6.54
C LEU A 30 -13.23 10.69 -8.07
N ASN A 31 -12.29 11.34 -8.77
CA ASN A 31 -12.24 11.39 -10.23
C ASN A 31 -12.01 9.99 -10.85
N THR A 32 -11.33 9.11 -10.13
CA THR A 32 -11.02 7.75 -10.58
C THR A 32 -11.98 6.68 -10.06
N ARG A 33 -12.99 7.05 -9.26
CA ARG A 33 -13.94 6.12 -8.62
C ARG A 33 -14.47 5.04 -9.56
N LYS A 34 -14.82 5.39 -10.79
CA LYS A 34 -15.35 4.46 -11.80
C LYS A 34 -14.36 3.40 -12.29
N ASN A 35 -13.07 3.58 -12.00
CA ASN A 35 -12.01 2.65 -12.39
C ASN A 35 -11.77 1.58 -11.31
N PHE A 36 -12.34 1.75 -10.12
CA PHE A 36 -12.28 0.75 -9.09
C PHE A 36 -13.15 -0.45 -9.48
N GLY A 37 -12.60 -1.63 -9.33
CA GLY A 37 -13.23 -2.89 -9.68
C GLY A 37 -12.82 -4.00 -8.71
N ILE A 38 -13.29 -5.21 -8.98
CA ILE A 38 -12.90 -6.39 -8.20
C ILE A 38 -11.39 -6.61 -8.37
N PRO A 39 -10.64 -6.85 -7.27
CA PRO A 39 -9.20 -7.08 -7.34
C PRO A 39 -8.82 -8.19 -8.31
N ARG A 40 -7.85 -7.94 -9.17
CA ARG A 40 -7.42 -8.90 -10.21
C ARG A 40 -6.81 -10.18 -9.65
N TRP A 41 -6.27 -10.13 -8.44
CA TRP A 41 -5.71 -11.31 -7.76
C TRP A 41 -6.73 -12.37 -7.41
N SER A 42 -8.01 -12.02 -7.34
CA SER A 42 -9.10 -12.98 -7.11
C SER A 42 -9.36 -13.86 -8.30
N ALA A 43 -8.92 -13.47 -9.51
CA ALA A 43 -9.24 -14.16 -10.75
C ALA A 43 -8.18 -15.18 -11.19
N ASP A 44 -6.93 -15.05 -10.73
CA ASP A 44 -5.78 -15.77 -11.32
C ASP A 44 -5.25 -16.95 -10.50
N ASN A 45 -5.81 -17.23 -9.32
CA ASN A 45 -5.27 -18.27 -8.45
C ASN A 45 -6.13 -19.54 -8.45
N SER A 46 -5.94 -20.34 -9.48
CA SER A 46 -6.36 -21.76 -9.54
C SER A 46 -5.52 -22.66 -8.62
N GLN A 47 -4.73 -22.13 -7.70
CA GLN A 47 -3.91 -22.90 -6.77
C GLN A 47 -4.37 -22.71 -5.33
N GLU A 48 -4.97 -23.77 -4.82
CA GLU A 48 -5.20 -24.15 -3.43
C GLU A 48 -6.27 -23.41 -2.61
N SER A 49 -6.93 -24.17 -1.76
CA SER A 49 -8.13 -23.86 -0.98
C SER A 49 -8.07 -22.59 -0.14
N GLU A 50 -6.89 -22.16 0.31
CA GLU A 50 -6.70 -20.94 1.09
C GLU A 50 -6.86 -19.65 0.25
N VAL A 51 -6.48 -19.72 -1.02
CA VAL A 51 -6.57 -18.58 -1.94
C VAL A 51 -7.99 -18.39 -2.46
N GLN A 52 -8.74 -19.45 -2.62
CA GLN A 52 -10.16 -19.39 -3.01
C GLN A 52 -11.05 -18.80 -1.91
N SER A 53 -10.77 -19.10 -0.65
CA SER A 53 -11.45 -18.45 0.48
C SER A 53 -11.11 -16.96 0.59
N PHE A 54 -9.93 -16.58 0.14
CA PHE A 54 -9.44 -15.22 0.08
C PHE A 54 -10.19 -14.36 -0.97
N SER A 55 -10.40 -14.89 -2.17
CA SER A 55 -11.07 -14.18 -3.26
C SER A 55 -12.56 -13.97 -3.02
N GLN A 56 -13.20 -14.84 -2.25
CA GLN A 56 -14.63 -14.76 -1.95
C GLN A 56 -14.99 -13.79 -0.82
N ASN A 57 -14.01 -13.44 0.01
CA ASN A 57 -14.25 -12.67 1.23
C ASN A 57 -13.50 -11.33 1.30
N CYS A 58 -12.73 -11.00 0.27
CA CYS A 58 -12.00 -9.75 0.21
C CYS A 58 -12.78 -8.68 -0.53
N GLY A 59 -13.96 -8.32 -0.17
CA GLY A 59 -14.84 -7.38 -0.88
C GLY A 59 -14.25 -6.01 -1.22
N ASN A 60 -12.91 -5.90 -1.26
CA ASN A 60 -12.20 -4.69 -1.62
C ASN A 60 -12.21 -4.45 -3.13
N THR A 61 -12.20 -3.20 -3.52
CA THR A 61 -12.03 -2.77 -4.90
C THR A 61 -10.67 -2.11 -5.08
N ASP A 62 -10.05 -2.29 -6.25
CA ASP A 62 -8.73 -1.75 -6.53
C ASP A 62 -8.65 -0.96 -7.84
N TYR A 63 -7.61 -0.16 -7.93
CA TYR A 63 -7.22 0.55 -9.14
C TYR A 63 -5.69 0.58 -9.27
N TRP A 64 -5.19 0.07 -10.41
CA TRP A 64 -3.76 0.05 -10.70
C TRP A 64 -3.30 1.29 -11.44
N ILE A 65 -2.23 1.87 -10.93
CA ILE A 65 -1.49 2.95 -11.58
C ILE A 65 -0.10 2.37 -11.90
N GLY A 66 0.06 1.84 -13.10
CA GLY A 66 1.33 1.22 -13.53
C GLY A 66 2.28 2.21 -14.18
N ALA A 67 3.59 1.96 -14.03
CA ALA A 67 4.63 2.69 -14.74
C ALA A 67 4.54 2.53 -16.27
N ASP A 68 3.98 1.41 -16.73
CA ASP A 68 3.96 1.01 -18.14
C ASP A 68 2.94 1.78 -19.00
N ASN A 69 2.07 2.58 -18.41
CA ASN A 69 1.10 3.37 -19.17
C ASN A 69 0.75 4.72 -18.52
N PRO A 70 1.70 5.68 -18.51
CA PRO A 70 1.54 6.98 -17.86
C PRO A 70 0.40 7.82 -18.45
N GLU A 71 0.02 7.62 -19.72
CA GLU A 71 -1.04 8.40 -20.37
C GLU A 71 -2.45 8.04 -19.90
N LYS A 72 -2.65 6.85 -19.35
CA LYS A 72 -3.94 6.40 -18.82
C LYS A 72 -4.21 6.85 -17.38
N ILE A 73 -3.24 7.47 -16.74
CA ILE A 73 -3.35 7.84 -15.33
C ILE A 73 -4.18 9.12 -15.18
N LYS A 74 -5.42 8.95 -14.75
CA LYS A 74 -6.33 10.07 -14.42
C LYS A 74 -6.19 10.55 -12.96
N ALA A 75 -5.10 10.20 -12.30
CA ALA A 75 -4.80 10.49 -10.90
C ALA A 75 -3.39 11.11 -10.78
N PRO A 76 -3.18 12.36 -11.25
CA PRO A 76 -1.86 12.97 -11.32
C PRO A 76 -1.23 13.17 -9.94
N ASN A 77 -2.02 13.49 -8.91
CA ASN A 77 -1.51 13.71 -7.56
C ASN A 77 -1.12 12.37 -6.90
N ILE A 78 -1.89 11.31 -7.11
CA ILE A 78 -1.52 9.96 -6.66
C ILE A 78 -0.24 9.50 -7.38
N LYS A 79 -0.10 9.77 -8.67
CA LYS A 79 1.13 9.46 -9.41
C LYS A 79 2.34 10.20 -8.83
N GLU A 80 2.19 11.45 -8.45
CA GLU A 80 3.30 12.22 -7.88
C GLU A 80 3.75 11.72 -6.51
N LEU A 81 2.96 10.89 -5.81
CA LEU A 81 3.34 10.32 -4.52
C LEU A 81 4.67 9.55 -4.59
N HIS A 82 5.04 8.99 -5.76
CA HIS A 82 6.32 8.28 -5.90
C HIS A 82 7.51 9.15 -5.51
N LYS A 83 7.46 10.47 -5.78
CA LYS A 83 8.52 11.40 -5.41
C LYS A 83 8.65 11.54 -3.90
N TYR A 84 7.50 11.66 -3.21
CA TYR A 84 7.46 11.75 -1.74
C TYR A 84 7.89 10.43 -1.10
N PHE A 85 7.40 9.31 -1.61
CA PHE A 85 7.74 7.99 -1.09
C PHE A 85 9.22 7.68 -1.27
N PHE A 86 9.80 8.04 -2.40
CA PHE A 86 11.22 7.85 -2.62
C PHE A 86 12.05 8.82 -1.79
N GLN A 87 11.85 10.13 -1.93
CA GLN A 87 12.70 11.14 -1.31
C GLN A 87 12.52 11.24 0.20
N GLN A 88 11.28 11.23 0.68
CA GLN A 88 10.96 11.44 2.09
C GLN A 88 10.68 10.14 2.84
N GLY A 89 10.36 9.07 2.15
CA GLY A 89 10.12 7.75 2.72
C GLY A 89 11.37 6.89 2.69
N LEU A 90 11.76 6.40 1.52
CA LEU A 90 12.82 5.41 1.38
C LEU A 90 14.20 5.93 1.83
N LEU A 91 14.58 7.12 1.39
CA LEU A 91 15.89 7.67 1.75
C LEU A 91 16.01 7.86 3.27
N LEU A 92 14.97 8.40 3.90
CA LEU A 92 14.94 8.53 5.37
C LEU A 92 14.90 7.17 6.08
N PHE A 93 14.13 6.20 5.56
CA PHE A 93 14.14 4.85 6.13
C PHE A 93 15.54 4.24 6.12
N ILE A 94 16.27 4.37 5.01
CA ILE A 94 17.63 3.86 4.88
C ILE A 94 18.57 4.57 5.85
N GLU A 95 18.46 5.89 5.97
CA GLU A 95 19.29 6.72 6.85
C GLU A 95 19.05 6.38 8.32
N GLU A 96 17.81 6.42 8.75
CA GLU A 96 17.40 6.15 10.15
C GLU A 96 17.65 4.69 10.56
N SER A 97 17.46 3.73 9.66
CA SER A 97 17.73 2.32 9.95
C SER A 97 19.21 1.93 9.89
N GLY A 98 20.09 2.85 9.49
CA GLY A 98 21.53 2.59 9.32
C GLY A 98 21.87 1.63 8.18
N LYS A 99 20.91 1.30 7.31
CA LYS A 99 21.05 0.32 6.21
C LYS A 99 21.67 0.94 4.96
N LYS A 100 22.76 1.68 5.10
CA LYS A 100 23.41 2.41 4.00
C LYS A 100 23.80 1.54 2.80
N SER A 101 24.04 0.24 2.99
CA SER A 101 24.31 -0.69 1.89
C SER A 101 23.18 -0.78 0.86
N ILE A 102 21.93 -0.47 1.26
CA ILE A 102 20.79 -0.43 0.35
C ILE A 102 20.94 0.69 -0.68
N TYR A 103 21.59 1.81 -0.32
CA TYR A 103 21.84 2.90 -1.27
C TYR A 103 22.60 2.40 -2.52
N ASN A 104 23.68 1.62 -2.32
CA ASN A 104 24.47 1.13 -3.43
C ASN A 104 23.62 0.27 -4.37
N MET A 105 22.78 -0.61 -3.80
CA MET A 105 21.86 -1.43 -4.61
C MET A 105 20.89 -0.58 -5.43
N LEU A 106 20.35 0.51 -4.85
CA LEU A 106 19.41 1.39 -5.55
C LEU A 106 20.06 2.17 -6.71
N TYR A 107 21.37 2.41 -6.65
CA TYR A 107 22.12 3.09 -7.73
C TYR A 107 22.64 2.14 -8.81
N GLU A 108 22.92 0.89 -8.46
CA GLU A 108 23.54 -0.08 -9.37
C GLU A 108 22.51 -0.78 -10.28
N TYR A 109 21.26 -0.84 -9.87
CA TYR A 109 20.23 -1.59 -10.60
C TYR A 109 19.09 -0.69 -11.07
N PRO A 110 18.56 -0.90 -12.28
CA PRO A 110 17.40 -0.16 -12.76
C PRO A 110 16.18 -0.47 -11.91
N LEU A 111 15.60 0.57 -11.33
CA LEU A 111 14.43 0.46 -10.47
C LEU A 111 13.14 0.56 -11.28
N VAL A 112 12.18 -0.25 -10.91
CA VAL A 112 10.80 -0.12 -11.34
C VAL A 112 9.91 0.17 -10.13
N TRP A 113 8.83 0.87 -10.37
CA TRP A 113 7.84 1.16 -9.35
C TRP A 113 6.43 0.98 -9.89
N SER A 114 5.51 0.72 -8.99
CA SER A 114 4.09 0.69 -9.29
C SER A 114 3.28 1.23 -8.11
N ILE A 115 2.12 1.81 -8.41
CA ILE A 115 1.16 2.26 -7.41
C ILE A 115 -0.12 1.46 -7.57
N HIS A 116 -0.64 0.97 -6.47
CA HIS A 116 -1.90 0.28 -6.36
C HIS A 116 -2.78 0.98 -5.32
N VAL A 117 -4.04 1.18 -5.62
CA VAL A 117 -4.99 1.81 -4.70
C VAL A 117 -6.10 0.83 -4.39
N THR A 118 -6.29 0.55 -3.12
CA THR A 118 -7.36 -0.31 -2.61
C THR A 118 -8.31 0.51 -1.75
N ALA A 119 -9.60 0.39 -1.98
CA ALA A 119 -10.66 0.97 -1.18
C ALA A 119 -11.33 -0.13 -0.34
N TYR A 120 -11.47 0.10 0.97
CA TYR A 120 -12.06 -0.85 1.91
C TYR A 120 -13.35 -0.27 2.49
N ASN A 121 -14.41 -1.05 2.44
CA ASN A 121 -15.70 -0.75 3.04
C ASN A 121 -16.03 -1.74 4.17
N LYS A 122 -17.24 -1.70 4.71
CA LYS A 122 -17.72 -2.64 5.72
C LYS A 122 -17.51 -4.09 5.28
N GLY A 123 -16.89 -4.89 6.14
CA GLY A 123 -16.61 -6.30 5.91
C GLY A 123 -15.31 -6.59 5.17
N ASP A 124 -14.74 -5.58 4.51
CA ASP A 124 -13.52 -5.77 3.72
C ASP A 124 -12.31 -5.98 4.63
N TYR A 125 -11.38 -6.80 4.17
CA TYR A 125 -10.11 -7.12 4.83
C TYR A 125 -9.08 -7.59 3.78
N TYR A 126 -7.84 -7.78 4.20
CA TYR A 126 -6.82 -8.40 3.37
C TYR A 126 -6.06 -9.45 4.19
N SER A 127 -6.06 -10.70 3.71
CA SER A 127 -5.40 -11.80 4.41
C SER A 127 -3.88 -11.67 4.43
N TRP A 128 -3.22 -12.46 5.28
CA TRP A 128 -1.78 -12.53 5.36
C TRP A 128 -1.13 -12.85 4.01
N HIS A 129 -0.22 -11.99 3.57
CA HIS A 129 0.52 -12.14 2.32
C HIS A 129 1.88 -11.45 2.40
N LYS A 130 2.68 -11.60 1.35
CA LYS A 130 3.93 -10.90 1.10
C LYS A 130 3.84 -10.24 -0.27
N ASP A 131 4.38 -9.06 -0.41
CA ASP A 131 4.42 -8.35 -1.71
C ASP A 131 5.55 -8.82 -2.61
N SER A 132 6.63 -9.33 -2.03
CA SER A 132 7.70 -9.98 -2.79
C SER A 132 7.28 -11.38 -3.18
N ARG A 133 7.12 -11.64 -4.47
CA ARG A 133 6.91 -12.98 -5.02
C ARG A 133 8.11 -13.37 -5.87
N MET A 134 8.75 -14.47 -5.55
CA MET A 134 9.66 -15.14 -6.47
C MET A 134 8.81 -15.97 -7.43
N THR A 135 8.70 -15.55 -8.69
CA THR A 135 8.08 -16.36 -9.73
C THR A 135 9.17 -16.87 -10.65
N PHE A 136 9.07 -18.12 -11.13
CA PHE A 136 10.02 -18.73 -12.06
C PHE A 136 10.03 -18.10 -13.47
N LYS A 137 9.17 -17.12 -13.70
CA LYS A 137 9.04 -16.40 -14.99
C LYS A 137 9.09 -14.90 -14.76
N GLY A 138 10.26 -14.39 -14.43
CA GLY A 138 10.43 -12.97 -14.29
C GLY A 138 10.08 -12.46 -12.89
N VAL A 139 11.09 -12.24 -12.07
CA VAL A 139 10.92 -11.80 -10.68
C VAL A 139 10.69 -10.29 -10.62
N ARG A 140 9.47 -9.85 -10.37
CA ARG A 140 9.27 -8.56 -9.71
C ARG A 140 9.53 -8.77 -8.21
N ALA A 141 10.77 -8.66 -7.80
CA ALA A 141 11.06 -8.58 -6.37
C ALA A 141 10.70 -7.17 -5.90
N ASN A 142 9.49 -7.00 -5.37
CA ASN A 142 9.18 -5.80 -4.63
C ASN A 142 10.07 -5.77 -3.39
N MET A 143 11.05 -4.88 -3.39
CA MET A 143 12.01 -4.75 -2.28
C MET A 143 11.38 -4.07 -1.08
N PHE A 144 10.62 -3.01 -1.35
CA PHE A 144 9.96 -2.20 -0.35
C PHE A 144 8.50 -1.98 -0.70
N THR A 145 7.69 -2.03 0.33
CA THR A 145 6.28 -1.62 0.33
C THR A 145 6.13 -0.35 1.13
N PHE A 146 5.50 0.63 0.51
CA PHE A 146 5.02 1.85 1.13
C PHE A 146 3.51 1.76 1.17
N ASN A 147 2.96 1.66 2.34
CA ASN A 147 1.51 1.60 2.54
C ASN A 147 1.04 2.94 3.10
N TYR A 148 0.54 3.80 2.22
CA TYR A 148 -0.02 5.09 2.60
C TYR A 148 -1.52 4.96 2.82
N MET A 149 -1.96 5.24 4.03
CA MET A 149 -3.33 5.07 4.49
C MET A 149 -4.07 6.40 4.56
N LEU A 150 -5.26 6.41 3.98
CA LEU A 150 -6.21 7.50 4.09
C LEU A 150 -7.52 6.97 4.68
N LYS A 151 -8.05 7.69 5.65
CA LYS A 151 -9.33 7.40 6.28
C LYS A 151 -9.97 8.71 6.73
N SER A 152 -11.11 9.04 6.17
CA SER A 152 -11.81 10.28 6.56
C SER A 152 -12.09 10.30 8.07
N ASN A 153 -11.87 11.44 8.70
CA ASN A 153 -12.20 11.63 10.12
C ASN A 153 -13.71 11.53 10.39
N SER A 154 -14.55 11.77 9.38
CA SER A 154 -16.00 11.61 9.44
C SER A 154 -16.47 10.17 9.24
N SER A 155 -15.56 9.26 8.85
CA SER A 155 -15.90 7.86 8.58
C SER A 155 -16.30 7.13 9.84
N SER A 156 -17.43 6.41 9.76
CA SER A 156 -17.88 5.50 10.83
C SER A 156 -17.15 4.15 10.83
N LEU A 157 -16.30 3.90 9.85
CA LEU A 157 -15.53 2.66 9.75
C LEU A 157 -14.54 2.52 10.91
N LYS A 158 -14.51 1.34 11.50
CA LYS A 158 -13.54 0.91 12.52
C LYS A 158 -12.75 -0.27 12.00
N GLY A 159 -11.58 -0.55 12.59
CA GLY A 159 -10.69 -1.59 12.10
C GLY A 159 -9.90 -1.15 10.87
N GLY A 160 -9.56 -2.09 9.99
CA GLY A 160 -8.68 -1.85 8.85
C GLY A 160 -7.24 -1.58 9.27
N ASN A 161 -6.84 -2.05 10.45
CA ASN A 161 -5.48 -1.90 10.96
C ASN A 161 -4.52 -2.76 10.14
N LEU A 162 -3.32 -2.26 9.96
CA LEU A 162 -2.26 -3.02 9.29
C LEU A 162 -1.59 -3.94 10.32
N LEU A 163 -1.61 -5.23 10.04
CA LEU A 163 -0.85 -6.22 10.79
C LEU A 163 0.47 -6.49 10.05
N VAL A 164 1.58 -6.56 10.76
CA VAL A 164 2.91 -6.91 10.22
C VAL A 164 3.60 -7.93 11.12
N ARG A 165 4.35 -8.87 10.53
CA ARG A 165 5.18 -9.85 11.26
C ARG A 165 6.65 -9.60 11.01
N ASP A 166 7.31 -8.90 11.94
CA ASP A 166 8.75 -8.66 11.95
C ASP A 166 9.27 -8.76 13.38
N ASN A 167 9.93 -9.88 13.72
CA ASN A 167 10.34 -10.21 15.10
C ASN A 167 9.19 -10.18 16.12
N GLY A 168 8.01 -10.61 15.70
CA GLY A 168 6.75 -10.56 16.43
C GLY A 168 5.63 -10.08 15.53
N GLU A 169 4.41 -10.09 16.04
CA GLU A 169 3.24 -9.53 15.36
C GLU A 169 2.93 -8.15 15.94
N HIS A 170 2.80 -7.18 15.07
CA HIS A 170 2.52 -5.80 15.42
C HIS A 170 1.25 -5.34 14.71
N GLU A 171 0.37 -4.69 15.44
CA GLU A 171 -0.83 -4.06 14.91
C GLU A 171 -0.64 -2.54 14.85
N ILE A 172 -0.78 -1.98 13.66
CA ILE A 172 -0.65 -0.54 13.39
C ILE A 172 -2.05 -0.01 13.11
N GLU A 173 -2.56 0.80 14.03
CA GLU A 173 -3.87 1.44 13.86
C GLU A 173 -3.90 2.28 12.57
N SER A 174 -4.94 2.07 11.76
CA SER A 174 -5.13 2.81 10.51
C SER A 174 -5.61 4.23 10.79
N ARG A 175 -4.80 5.21 10.42
CA ARG A 175 -5.09 6.63 10.57
C ARG A 175 -5.08 7.35 9.23
N ASN A 176 -5.73 8.51 9.19
CA ASN A 176 -5.66 9.37 8.02
C ASN A 176 -4.24 9.91 7.83
N ASN A 177 -3.79 10.00 6.57
CA ASN A 177 -2.48 10.56 6.22
C ASN A 177 -1.31 9.88 6.94
N GLN A 178 -1.34 8.55 7.01
CA GLN A 178 -0.33 7.72 7.66
C GLN A 178 0.44 6.90 6.62
N LEU A 179 1.76 6.93 6.69
CA LEU A 179 2.64 6.09 5.88
C LEU A 179 3.28 5.01 6.75
N VAL A 180 3.27 3.76 6.27
CA VAL A 180 4.07 2.66 6.82
C VAL A 180 4.98 2.12 5.74
N ILE A 181 6.26 1.92 6.07
CA ILE A 181 7.28 1.41 5.14
C ILE A 181 7.88 0.14 5.71
N PHE A 182 7.98 -0.88 4.88
CA PHE A 182 8.60 -2.16 5.25
C PHE A 182 9.11 -2.90 4.02
N PRO A 183 10.09 -3.82 4.18
CA PRO A 183 10.53 -4.71 3.11
C PRO A 183 9.39 -5.58 2.58
N GLY A 184 9.29 -5.73 1.26
CA GLY A 184 8.20 -6.47 0.62
C GLY A 184 8.09 -7.95 1.00
N PHE A 185 9.12 -8.55 1.61
CA PHE A 185 9.10 -9.93 2.11
C PHE A 185 8.44 -10.07 3.49
N ILE A 186 8.15 -8.96 4.18
CA ILE A 186 7.49 -9.00 5.50
C ILE A 186 6.03 -9.39 5.33
N PRO A 187 5.57 -10.47 5.99
CA PRO A 187 4.17 -10.85 5.99
C PRO A 187 3.32 -9.74 6.62
N HIS A 188 2.23 -9.40 5.95
CA HIS A 188 1.31 -8.39 6.43
C HIS A 188 -0.14 -8.70 6.04
N ALA A 189 -1.08 -8.07 6.73
CA ALA A 189 -2.51 -8.24 6.54
C ALA A 189 -3.25 -6.94 6.90
N VAL A 190 -4.52 -6.84 6.52
CA VAL A 190 -5.42 -5.77 6.96
C VAL A 190 -6.58 -6.40 7.72
N THR A 191 -6.82 -5.93 8.95
CA THR A 191 -7.93 -6.42 9.78
C THR A 191 -9.28 -6.07 9.17
N PRO A 192 -10.36 -6.82 9.48
CA PRO A 192 -11.70 -6.52 8.97
C PRO A 192 -12.17 -5.11 9.33
N MET A 193 -12.87 -4.50 8.38
CA MET A 193 -13.56 -3.23 8.56
C MET A 193 -14.93 -3.43 9.16
N HIS A 194 -15.29 -2.63 10.17
CA HIS A 194 -16.55 -2.71 10.87
C HIS A 194 -17.31 -1.38 10.79
N ALA A 195 -18.60 -1.45 10.46
CA ALA A 195 -19.56 -0.34 10.54
C ALA A 195 -20.97 -0.91 10.62
N GLU A 196 -21.95 -0.11 11.02
CA GLU A 196 -23.36 -0.54 11.01
C GLU A 196 -23.85 -0.79 9.58
N LYS A 197 -23.45 0.08 8.64
CA LYS A 197 -23.78 0.01 7.22
C LYS A 197 -22.56 0.33 6.37
N GLU A 198 -22.63 0.05 5.07
CA GLU A 198 -21.64 0.54 4.12
C GLU A 198 -21.55 2.06 4.16
N VAL A 199 -20.35 2.57 3.94
CA VAL A 199 -20.08 4.00 3.87
C VAL A 199 -19.96 4.47 2.43
N SER A 200 -20.09 5.77 2.21
CA SER A 200 -19.88 6.38 0.90
C SER A 200 -18.42 6.22 0.45
N PHE A 201 -18.17 6.35 -0.87
CA PHE A 201 -16.84 6.09 -1.43
C PHE A 201 -15.71 6.86 -0.73
N LEU A 202 -15.87 8.17 -0.49
CA LEU A 202 -14.82 8.98 0.16
C LEU A 202 -14.72 8.76 1.67
N GLU A 203 -15.69 8.08 2.29
CA GLU A 203 -15.62 7.67 3.70
C GLU A 203 -14.95 6.31 3.88
N GLN A 204 -14.66 5.59 2.79
CA GLN A 204 -13.92 4.34 2.83
C GLN A 204 -12.50 4.56 3.36
N ARG A 205 -11.88 3.49 3.79
CA ARG A 205 -10.46 3.48 4.08
C ARG A 205 -9.71 3.15 2.79
N PHE A 206 -8.80 4.01 2.38
CA PHE A 206 -7.95 3.76 1.23
C PHE A 206 -6.55 3.33 1.67
N SER A 207 -5.99 2.40 0.91
CA SER A 207 -4.59 2.03 0.95
C SER A 207 -3.97 2.35 -0.40
N ILE A 208 -3.04 3.28 -0.44
CA ILE A 208 -2.25 3.59 -1.63
C ILE A 208 -0.90 2.91 -1.41
N GLN A 209 -0.71 1.79 -2.09
CA GLN A 209 0.51 1.00 -1.99
C GLN A 209 1.44 1.40 -3.12
N TYR A 210 2.66 1.72 -2.74
CA TYR A 210 3.74 1.94 -3.68
C TYR A 210 4.78 0.86 -3.46
N TRP A 211 5.14 0.21 -4.54
CA TRP A 211 6.21 -0.79 -4.56
C TRP A 211 7.38 -0.32 -5.39
N ILE A 212 8.56 -0.52 -4.85
CA ILE A 212 9.81 -0.35 -5.57
C ILE A 212 10.52 -1.69 -5.66
N GLY A 213 11.02 -2.01 -6.81
CA GLY A 213 11.74 -3.25 -7.10
C GLY A 213 12.74 -3.08 -8.22
N PHE A 214 13.41 -4.15 -8.59
CA PHE A 214 14.33 -4.17 -9.72
C PHE A 214 13.61 -4.55 -11.01
N LYS A 215 14.06 -3.96 -12.12
CA LYS A 215 13.69 -4.40 -13.44
C LYS A 215 14.53 -5.65 -13.77
N GLU A 216 13.87 -6.70 -14.23
CA GLU A 216 14.58 -7.81 -14.87
C GLU A 216 15.09 -7.40 -16.24
N GLU A 217 16.27 -7.90 -16.59
CA GLU A 217 16.81 -7.84 -17.95
C GLU A 217 16.12 -8.84 -18.87
#